data_c4f7e983f2ded81e1f4b1f0a7ce01b7d
#
_entry.id   c4f7e983f2ded81e1f4b1f0a7ce01b7d
#
_cell.length_a   1.000
_cell.length_b   1.000
_cell.length_c   1.000
_cell.angle_alpha   90.00
_cell.angle_beta   90.00
_cell.angle_gamma   90.00
#
_symmetry.space_group_name_H-M   'P 1'
#
loop_
_entity.id
_entity.type
_entity.pdbx_description
1 polymer ?
#
loop_
_entity_poly.entity_id
_entity_poly.type
_entity_poly.pdbx_seq_one_letter_code
_entity_poly.pdbx_strand_id
1 'polypeptide(L)'
;MEDILRGYSVNDATWFYLSSLLICAVFFRFNRVFSLRNLDLTLLMSITPGLLLVQNNYHYGYAWLFVVTGLLLVRLFCDSFWKRRPLLEQNLNPAGMAFLAVSAFVFLISNVLNEPLTQQTVETVRRTDEMLKRQDTTQEQSVVEEAPAGPTARLLMAPVVGTSDLVVSKRDRQRKDQSAAEQWAARTTTVLAHFAVIAGLWFLGRNIFGDAHTGLAMAALYLLLPCTSLEVGKVVHVLPAALIIWAFVTYRTPLLSGIFLGLACGTLLFPIFLLPLWGFFYGRQGSRQFLTALGIVAVVLIGSLLLTSADSHSFTKQIIGSIDWSSIKLESERVGFWSTHDNAYRGPVIVAFFVMLLTLTFLPREKNLEHLLGHSTAIIVATQLWYPQQGGTYVLWYLPLLLAVVFRPKLANQTSPFVVRPALEEQHLSGSVRMVVSTSWFRRSGP
;
A
#
# COMPACT_ATOMS: atom_id res chain seq x y z
N MET A 1 26.01 -6.72 19.11
CA MET A 1 24.65 -6.16 19.07
C MET A 1 23.60 -7.17 18.65
N GLU A 2 23.94 -8.15 17.79
CA GLU A 2 23.05 -9.25 17.39
C GLU A 2 22.59 -10.12 18.58
N ASP A 3 23.44 -10.35 19.59
CA ASP A 3 23.08 -11.23 20.71
C ASP A 3 22.11 -10.62 21.72
N ILE A 4 22.00 -9.28 21.77
CA ILE A 4 21.08 -8.59 22.69
C ILE A 4 19.64 -8.62 22.17
N LEU A 5 19.44 -8.63 20.85
CA LEU A 5 18.12 -8.63 20.22
C LEU A 5 17.60 -10.04 19.96
N ARG A 6 18.50 -11.03 19.87
CA ARG A 6 18.12 -12.46 19.72
C ARG A 6 17.58 -12.98 21.04
N GLY A 7 16.28 -13.23 21.08
CA GLY A 7 15.61 -13.81 22.27
C GLY A 7 14.46 -12.99 22.84
N TYR A 8 14.28 -11.75 22.36
CA TYR A 8 13.10 -10.93 22.67
C TYR A 8 12.02 -11.12 21.61
N SER A 9 11.42 -12.29 21.53
CA SER A 9 10.20 -12.49 20.75
C SER A 9 8.99 -12.34 21.66
N VAL A 10 8.13 -11.38 21.37
CA VAL A 10 6.82 -11.27 22.02
C VAL A 10 5.86 -12.15 21.24
N ASN A 11 5.13 -13.04 21.94
CA ASN A 11 4.10 -13.87 21.31
C ASN A 11 3.06 -12.98 20.62
N ASP A 12 2.61 -13.36 19.42
CA ASP A 12 1.68 -12.63 18.57
C ASP A 12 0.39 -12.23 19.29
N ALA A 13 -0.17 -13.12 20.13
CA ALA A 13 -1.35 -12.81 20.92
C ALA A 13 -1.07 -11.72 21.97
N THR A 14 0.10 -11.75 22.62
CA THR A 14 0.51 -10.73 23.59
C THR A 14 0.76 -9.40 22.89
N TRP A 15 1.39 -9.40 21.72
CA TRP A 15 1.59 -8.20 20.93
C TRP A 15 0.26 -7.62 20.48
N PHE A 16 -0.66 -8.45 19.99
CA PHE A 16 -2.01 -8.01 19.63
C PHE A 16 -2.71 -7.28 20.79
N TYR A 17 -2.64 -7.84 21.99
CA TYR A 17 -3.24 -7.22 23.17
C TYR A 17 -2.58 -5.89 23.53
N LEU A 18 -1.25 -5.85 23.65
CA LEU A 18 -0.51 -4.65 24.02
C LEU A 18 -0.63 -3.53 22.99
N SER A 19 -0.50 -3.86 21.71
CA SER A 19 -0.63 -2.86 20.64
C SER A 19 -2.06 -2.34 20.51
N SER A 20 -3.07 -3.17 20.71
CA SER A 20 -4.47 -2.75 20.74
C SER A 20 -4.73 -1.78 21.88
N LEU A 21 -4.17 -2.02 23.08
CA LEU A 21 -4.25 -1.07 24.20
C LEU A 21 -3.57 0.25 23.87
N LEU A 22 -2.38 0.22 23.26
CA LEU A 22 -1.66 1.43 22.82
C LEU A 22 -2.45 2.21 21.78
N ILE A 23 -3.01 1.52 20.79
CA ILE A 23 -3.85 2.14 19.75
C ILE A 23 -5.07 2.80 20.40
N CYS A 24 -5.74 2.13 21.31
CA CYS A 24 -6.86 2.70 22.04
C CYS A 24 -6.43 3.92 22.88
N ALA A 25 -5.33 3.83 23.62
CA ALA A 25 -4.85 4.93 24.45
C ALA A 25 -4.49 6.18 23.63
N VAL A 26 -3.86 6.00 22.46
CA VAL A 26 -3.36 7.09 21.63
C VAL A 26 -4.42 7.64 20.67
N PHE A 27 -5.22 6.79 20.07
CA PHE A 27 -6.09 7.17 18.94
C PHE A 27 -7.58 7.13 19.25
N PHE A 28 -8.04 6.40 20.29
CA PHE A 28 -9.46 6.26 20.60
C PHE A 28 -10.03 7.53 21.24
N ARG A 29 -11.27 7.88 20.87
CA ARG A 29 -11.97 9.03 21.41
C ARG A 29 -12.98 8.58 22.47
N PHE A 30 -12.59 8.64 23.73
CA PHE A 30 -13.40 8.17 24.86
C PHE A 30 -14.68 8.99 25.08
N ASN A 31 -14.65 10.31 24.74
CA ASN A 31 -15.82 11.18 24.89
C ASN A 31 -16.95 10.91 23.89
N ARG A 32 -16.67 10.16 22.81
CA ARG A 32 -17.64 9.79 21.76
C ARG A 32 -17.34 8.38 21.24
N VAL A 33 -17.73 7.38 22.03
CA VAL A 33 -17.45 5.96 21.71
C VAL A 33 -17.99 5.57 20.33
N PHE A 34 -19.21 5.97 20.00
CA PHE A 34 -19.84 5.75 18.68
C PHE A 34 -19.46 6.86 17.68
N SER A 35 -18.18 7.09 17.49
CA SER A 35 -17.68 8.00 16.46
C SER A 35 -17.18 7.23 15.24
N LEU A 36 -17.25 7.85 14.06
CA LEU A 36 -16.69 7.27 12.82
C LEU A 36 -15.20 6.91 12.99
N ARG A 37 -14.44 7.74 13.69
CA ARG A 37 -13.06 7.50 14.05
C ARG A 37 -12.87 6.17 14.81
N ASN A 38 -13.67 5.96 15.85
CA ASN A 38 -13.56 4.74 16.64
C ASN A 38 -14.03 3.52 15.85
N LEU A 39 -15.03 3.67 14.98
CA LEU A 39 -15.44 2.62 14.05
C LEU A 39 -14.29 2.23 13.11
N ASP A 40 -13.62 3.22 12.50
CA ASP A 40 -12.47 2.97 11.62
C ASP A 40 -11.33 2.24 12.37
N LEU A 41 -11.01 2.66 13.59
CA LEU A 41 -10.00 2.00 14.43
C LEU A 41 -10.42 0.57 14.81
N THR A 42 -11.68 0.35 15.17
CA THR A 42 -12.20 -0.97 15.50
C THR A 42 -12.14 -1.91 14.29
N LEU A 43 -12.50 -1.42 13.10
CA LEU A 43 -12.39 -2.19 11.86
C LEU A 43 -10.94 -2.54 11.54
N LEU A 44 -10.00 -1.61 11.71
CA LEU A 44 -8.57 -1.86 11.52
C LEU A 44 -8.03 -2.90 12.51
N MET A 45 -8.40 -2.80 13.79
CA MET A 45 -7.98 -3.78 14.80
C MET A 45 -8.62 -5.16 14.59
N SER A 46 -9.85 -5.22 14.04
CA SER A 46 -10.57 -6.48 13.82
C SER A 46 -9.98 -7.34 12.69
N ILE A 47 -9.04 -6.82 11.89
CA ILE A 47 -8.29 -7.58 10.89
C ILE A 47 -7.41 -8.64 11.57
N THR A 48 -6.72 -8.24 12.63
CA THR A 48 -5.72 -9.09 13.30
C THR A 48 -6.25 -10.42 13.85
N PRO A 49 -7.41 -10.48 14.53
CA PRO A 49 -7.99 -11.76 14.95
C PRO A 49 -8.19 -12.73 13.79
N GLY A 50 -8.62 -12.23 12.62
CA GLY A 50 -8.77 -13.05 11.43
C GLY A 50 -7.44 -13.64 10.94
N LEU A 51 -6.36 -12.83 10.93
CA LEU A 51 -5.03 -13.29 10.55
C LEU A 51 -4.49 -14.32 11.55
N LEU A 52 -4.65 -14.10 12.85
CA LEU A 52 -4.26 -15.07 13.89
C LEU A 52 -4.98 -16.40 13.75
N LEU A 53 -6.28 -16.38 13.40
CA LEU A 53 -7.04 -17.61 13.13
C LEU A 53 -6.50 -18.34 11.91
N VAL A 54 -6.15 -17.63 10.84
CA VAL A 54 -5.56 -18.21 9.62
C VAL A 54 -4.20 -18.82 9.92
N GLN A 55 -3.32 -18.14 10.67
CA GLN A 55 -2.01 -18.66 11.06
C GLN A 55 -2.12 -19.98 11.89
N ASN A 56 -3.16 -20.08 12.71
CA ASN A 56 -3.45 -21.27 13.48
C ASN A 56 -4.25 -22.33 12.70
N ASN A 57 -4.32 -22.24 11.38
CA ASN A 57 -5.03 -23.16 10.47
C ASN A 57 -6.54 -23.27 10.69
N TYR A 58 -7.18 -22.25 11.27
CA TYR A 58 -8.64 -22.21 11.41
C TYR A 58 -9.29 -21.59 10.16
N HIS A 59 -10.07 -22.36 9.43
CA HIS A 59 -10.77 -21.89 8.22
C HIS A 59 -11.73 -20.72 8.45
N TYR A 60 -12.30 -20.57 9.64
CA TYR A 60 -13.14 -19.41 9.95
C TYR A 60 -12.38 -18.09 9.93
N GLY A 61 -11.05 -18.10 10.03
CA GLY A 61 -10.21 -16.90 9.87
C GLY A 61 -10.43 -16.23 8.52
N TYR A 62 -10.52 -17.01 7.45
CA TYR A 62 -10.81 -16.48 6.12
C TYR A 62 -12.22 -15.88 6.02
N ALA A 63 -13.23 -16.54 6.61
CA ALA A 63 -14.59 -16.01 6.64
C ALA A 63 -14.66 -14.69 7.43
N TRP A 64 -13.95 -14.62 8.56
CA TRP A 64 -13.83 -13.40 9.34
C TRP A 64 -13.21 -12.26 8.54
N LEU A 65 -12.06 -12.51 7.89
CA LEU A 65 -11.38 -11.53 7.04
C LEU A 65 -12.26 -11.08 5.88
N PHE A 66 -13.02 -11.98 5.27
CA PHE A 66 -13.97 -11.65 4.20
C PHE A 66 -15.05 -10.69 4.68
N VAL A 67 -15.64 -10.93 5.86
CA VAL A 67 -16.63 -10.05 6.47
C VAL A 67 -16.02 -8.69 6.80
N VAL A 68 -14.85 -8.65 7.45
CA VAL A 68 -14.18 -7.38 7.81
C VAL A 68 -13.81 -6.59 6.56
N THR A 69 -13.30 -7.24 5.52
CA THR A 69 -12.98 -6.61 4.23
C THR A 69 -14.24 -6.05 3.56
N GLY A 70 -15.35 -6.79 3.61
CA GLY A 70 -16.66 -6.33 3.14
C GLY A 70 -17.16 -5.10 3.90
N LEU A 71 -17.04 -5.09 5.23
CA LEU A 71 -17.39 -3.94 6.07
C LEU A 71 -16.51 -2.72 5.78
N LEU A 72 -15.21 -2.91 5.57
CA LEU A 72 -14.30 -1.84 5.15
C LEU A 72 -14.70 -1.26 3.79
N LEU A 73 -15.09 -2.11 2.85
CA LEU A 73 -15.55 -1.67 1.53
C LEU A 73 -16.84 -0.86 1.63
N VAL A 74 -17.83 -1.33 2.39
CA VAL A 74 -19.06 -0.58 2.68
C VAL A 74 -18.73 0.75 3.36
N ARG A 75 -17.80 0.76 4.33
CA ARG A 75 -17.34 1.98 4.99
C ARG A 75 -16.75 2.98 4.00
N LEU A 76 -15.95 2.51 3.04
CA LEU A 76 -15.35 3.35 2.00
C LEU A 76 -16.40 3.94 1.05
N PHE A 77 -17.42 3.20 0.68
CA PHE A 77 -18.55 3.71 -0.12
C PHE A 77 -19.41 4.71 0.63
N CYS A 78 -19.66 4.47 1.90
CA CYS A 78 -20.42 5.40 2.76
C CYS A 78 -19.66 6.69 3.05
N ASP A 79 -18.38 6.80 2.69
CA ASP A 79 -17.53 7.93 2.99
C ASP A 79 -18.06 9.27 2.43
N SER A 80 -18.70 9.23 1.26
CA SER A 80 -19.33 10.40 0.61
C SER A 80 -20.56 10.94 1.34
N PHE A 81 -21.25 10.12 2.17
CA PHE A 81 -22.42 10.53 2.93
C PHE A 81 -22.05 11.34 4.18
N TRP A 82 -20.81 11.28 4.64
CA TRP A 82 -20.37 11.98 5.84
C TRP A 82 -19.93 13.41 5.50
N LYS A 83 -20.80 14.39 5.78
CA LYS A 83 -20.52 15.81 5.53
C LYS A 83 -19.41 16.40 6.43
N ARG A 84 -19.17 15.84 7.59
CA ARG A 84 -18.13 16.25 8.52
C ARG A 84 -17.24 15.07 8.86
N ARG A 85 -15.94 15.19 8.53
CA ARG A 85 -14.92 14.28 9.03
C ARG A 85 -14.38 14.83 10.32
N PRO A 86 -14.47 14.10 11.42
CA PRO A 86 -13.73 14.48 12.61
C PRO A 86 -12.24 14.34 12.28
N LEU A 87 -11.46 15.37 12.54
CA LEU A 87 -10.01 15.26 12.54
C LEU A 87 -9.62 14.15 13.50
N LEU A 88 -8.71 13.29 13.08
CA LEU A 88 -8.16 12.24 13.93
C LEU A 88 -7.10 12.89 14.84
N GLU A 89 -7.53 13.61 15.87
CA GLU A 89 -6.65 14.18 16.87
C GLU A 89 -6.13 13.05 17.76
N GLN A 90 -4.83 12.98 17.91
CA GLN A 90 -4.17 12.01 18.76
C GLN A 90 -4.19 12.50 20.21
N ASN A 91 -4.27 11.57 21.16
CA ASN A 91 -4.16 11.89 22.59
C ASN A 91 -2.71 12.17 23.02
N LEU A 92 -1.75 12.04 22.09
CA LEU A 92 -0.33 12.21 22.33
C LEU A 92 0.19 13.45 21.58
N ASN A 93 1.10 14.20 22.20
CA ASN A 93 1.74 15.35 21.59
C ASN A 93 2.74 14.93 20.48
N PRO A 94 3.20 15.85 19.61
CA PRO A 94 4.09 15.50 18.48
C PRO A 94 5.40 14.81 18.91
N ALA A 95 6.00 15.23 20.03
CA ALA A 95 7.24 14.64 20.52
C ALA A 95 7.04 13.20 21.02
N GLY A 96 5.95 12.97 21.78
CA GLY A 96 5.56 11.63 22.22
C GLY A 96 5.18 10.73 21.04
N MET A 97 4.52 11.27 20.00
CA MET A 97 4.20 10.53 18.80
C MET A 97 5.46 10.13 18.01
N ALA A 98 6.46 11.02 17.92
CA ALA A 98 7.74 10.73 17.30
C ALA A 98 8.48 9.63 18.07
N PHE A 99 8.55 9.73 19.40
CA PHE A 99 9.13 8.68 20.25
C PHE A 99 8.43 7.34 20.04
N LEU A 100 7.10 7.32 20.03
CA LEU A 100 6.31 6.11 19.82
C LEU A 100 6.57 5.48 18.43
N ALA A 101 6.61 6.30 17.37
CA ALA A 101 6.89 5.84 16.01
C ALA A 101 8.31 5.25 15.90
N VAL A 102 9.33 5.90 16.47
CA VAL A 102 10.71 5.39 16.48
C VAL A 102 10.79 4.10 17.27
N SER A 103 10.20 4.03 18.46
CA SER A 103 10.20 2.81 19.30
C SER A 103 9.49 1.66 18.60
N ALA A 104 8.34 1.90 17.97
CA ALA A 104 7.61 0.89 17.21
C ALA A 104 8.39 0.44 15.96
N PHE A 105 9.15 1.33 15.32
CA PHE A 105 10.02 0.96 14.20
C PHE A 105 11.21 0.10 14.64
N VAL A 106 11.83 0.42 15.77
CA VAL A 106 12.88 -0.44 16.36
C VAL A 106 12.33 -1.82 16.71
N PHE A 107 11.11 -1.88 17.26
CA PHE A 107 10.43 -3.15 17.50
C PHE A 107 10.17 -3.94 16.22
N LEU A 108 9.70 -3.28 15.15
CA LEU A 108 9.52 -3.92 13.84
C LEU A 108 10.84 -4.49 13.30
N ILE A 109 11.96 -3.74 13.40
CA ILE A 109 13.28 -4.24 13.01
C ILE A 109 13.65 -5.48 13.84
N SER A 110 13.39 -5.45 15.15
CA SER A 110 13.64 -6.62 16.01
C SER A 110 12.85 -7.84 15.55
N ASN A 111 11.57 -7.67 15.19
CA ASN A 111 10.75 -8.76 14.65
C ASN A 111 11.32 -9.31 13.32
N VAL A 112 11.69 -8.43 12.39
CA VAL A 112 12.33 -8.86 11.11
C VAL A 112 13.61 -9.67 11.33
N LEU A 113 14.36 -9.36 12.41
CA LEU A 113 15.60 -10.08 12.72
C LEU A 113 15.36 -11.44 13.38
N ASN A 114 14.29 -11.57 14.16
CA ASN A 114 14.01 -12.77 14.97
C ASN A 114 13.05 -13.75 14.31
N GLU A 115 12.11 -13.26 13.48
CA GLU A 115 11.13 -14.11 12.82
C GLU A 115 11.71 -14.84 11.60
N PRO A 116 11.17 -16.04 11.29
CA PRO A 116 11.51 -16.74 10.07
C PRO A 116 10.98 -15.92 8.86
N LEU A 117 11.85 -15.74 7.88
CA LEU A 117 11.47 -15.08 6.64
C LEU A 117 10.50 -15.95 5.83
N THR A 118 9.54 -15.30 5.16
CA THR A 118 8.61 -15.98 4.26
C THR A 118 9.38 -16.65 3.11
N GLN A 119 9.01 -17.87 2.76
CA GLN A 119 9.63 -18.60 1.65
C GLN A 119 9.60 -17.81 0.35
N GLN A 120 8.50 -17.10 0.07
CA GLN A 120 8.37 -16.21 -1.09
C GLN A 120 9.45 -15.12 -1.12
N THR A 121 9.76 -14.51 0.03
CA THR A 121 10.78 -13.45 0.11
C THR A 121 12.18 -14.03 -0.15
N VAL A 122 12.52 -15.16 0.48
CA VAL A 122 13.80 -15.85 0.28
C VAL A 122 13.95 -16.30 -1.17
N GLU A 123 12.92 -16.90 -1.75
CA GLU A 123 12.90 -17.32 -3.16
C GLU A 123 13.07 -16.13 -4.12
N THR A 124 12.43 -14.99 -3.81
CA THR A 124 12.59 -13.77 -4.63
C THR A 124 14.02 -13.25 -4.58
N VAL A 125 14.67 -13.28 -3.41
CA VAL A 125 16.08 -12.89 -3.26
C VAL A 125 16.98 -13.86 -4.02
N ARG A 126 16.77 -15.18 -3.90
CA ARG A 126 17.51 -16.20 -4.62
C ARG A 126 17.40 -16.01 -6.13
N ARG A 127 16.20 -15.82 -6.66
CA ARG A 127 15.99 -15.55 -8.10
C ARG A 127 16.62 -14.23 -8.53
N THR A 128 16.73 -13.24 -7.64
CA THR A 128 17.44 -11.99 -7.92
C THR A 128 18.94 -12.22 -8.02
N ASP A 129 19.52 -13.04 -7.14
CA ASP A 129 20.94 -13.42 -7.18
C ASP A 129 21.28 -14.22 -8.45
N GLU A 130 20.46 -15.22 -8.80
CA GLU A 130 20.56 -15.99 -10.03
C GLU A 130 20.49 -15.07 -11.28
N MET A 131 19.58 -14.11 -11.27
CA MET A 131 19.46 -13.09 -12.32
C MET A 131 20.73 -12.25 -12.46
N LEU A 132 21.32 -11.79 -11.36
CA LEU A 132 22.55 -11.01 -11.36
C LEU A 132 23.75 -11.84 -11.88
N LYS A 133 23.78 -13.13 -11.58
CA LYS A 133 24.82 -14.08 -12.03
C LYS A 133 24.55 -14.66 -13.43
N ARG A 134 23.43 -14.31 -14.07
CA ARG A 134 22.96 -14.87 -15.35
C ARG A 134 22.91 -16.41 -15.36
N GLN A 135 22.55 -17.00 -14.22
CA GLN A 135 22.38 -18.44 -14.07
C GLN A 135 20.91 -18.77 -14.24
N ASP A 136 20.55 -19.42 -15.35
CA ASP A 136 19.22 -19.99 -15.53
C ASP A 136 19.13 -21.32 -14.80
N THR A 137 18.75 -21.29 -13.55
CA THR A 137 18.40 -22.54 -12.86
C THR A 137 16.96 -22.88 -13.24
N THR A 138 16.83 -23.84 -14.16
CA THR A 138 15.56 -24.45 -14.58
C THR A 138 15.02 -25.38 -13.46
N GLN A 139 15.00 -24.93 -12.21
CA GLN A 139 14.29 -25.68 -11.19
C GLN A 139 12.79 -25.42 -11.36
N GLU A 140 12.08 -26.52 -11.50
CA GLU A 140 10.62 -26.57 -11.50
C GLU A 140 10.07 -25.72 -10.36
N GLN A 141 9.04 -24.96 -10.69
CA GLN A 141 8.29 -24.18 -9.72
C GLN A 141 7.89 -25.13 -8.58
N SER A 142 8.58 -25.03 -7.44
CA SER A 142 7.98 -25.47 -6.20
C SER A 142 6.62 -24.79 -6.13
N VAL A 143 5.57 -25.55 -5.85
CA VAL A 143 4.21 -25.05 -5.68
C VAL A 143 4.25 -24.00 -4.56
N VAL A 144 4.49 -22.75 -4.94
CA VAL A 144 4.44 -21.63 -4.01
C VAL A 144 2.98 -21.25 -3.94
N GLU A 145 2.37 -21.44 -2.77
CA GLU A 145 0.96 -21.10 -2.51
C GLU A 145 0.66 -19.60 -2.65
N GLU A 146 1.67 -18.77 -2.87
CA GLU A 146 1.56 -17.31 -2.95
C GLU A 146 1.90 -16.81 -4.37
N ALA A 147 1.31 -15.67 -4.75
CA ALA A 147 1.51 -15.03 -6.03
C ALA A 147 3.01 -14.76 -6.33
N PRO A 148 3.51 -15.07 -7.52
CA PRO A 148 4.91 -14.87 -7.87
C PRO A 148 5.29 -13.38 -7.86
N ALA A 149 6.46 -13.06 -7.32
CA ALA A 149 7.00 -11.70 -7.33
C ALA A 149 7.37 -11.27 -8.76
N GLY A 150 6.84 -10.14 -9.18
CA GLY A 150 7.11 -9.58 -10.51
C GLY A 150 8.51 -8.96 -10.66
N PRO A 151 8.86 -8.52 -11.88
CA PRO A 151 10.21 -8.05 -12.23
C PRO A 151 10.66 -6.81 -11.43
N THR A 152 9.74 -5.94 -11.02
CA THR A 152 10.08 -4.77 -10.20
C THR A 152 10.62 -5.16 -8.83
N ALA A 153 10.06 -6.20 -8.20
CA ALA A 153 10.56 -6.64 -6.90
C ALA A 153 12.03 -7.07 -6.99
N ARG A 154 12.38 -7.86 -8.03
CA ARG A 154 13.75 -8.28 -8.30
C ARG A 154 14.67 -7.09 -8.59
N LEU A 155 14.21 -6.13 -9.41
CA LEU A 155 14.97 -4.92 -9.73
C LEU A 155 15.27 -4.07 -8.49
N LEU A 156 14.31 -3.91 -7.60
CA LEU A 156 14.48 -3.15 -6.35
C LEU A 156 15.35 -3.88 -5.32
N MET A 157 15.33 -5.21 -5.31
CA MET A 157 16.18 -6.03 -4.45
C MET A 157 17.61 -6.17 -4.96
N ALA A 158 17.84 -6.01 -6.26
CA ALA A 158 19.15 -6.22 -6.91
C ALA A 158 20.31 -5.46 -6.26
N PRO A 159 20.21 -4.17 -5.87
CA PRO A 159 21.30 -3.47 -5.20
C PRO A 159 21.65 -4.07 -3.83
N VAL A 160 20.65 -4.51 -3.07
CA VAL A 160 20.85 -5.12 -1.74
C VAL A 160 21.47 -6.50 -1.88
N VAL A 161 20.98 -7.31 -2.83
CA VAL A 161 21.52 -8.65 -3.12
C VAL A 161 22.96 -8.54 -3.63
N GLY A 162 23.25 -7.63 -4.57
CA GLY A 162 24.62 -7.44 -5.11
C GLY A 162 25.63 -6.96 -4.05
N THR A 163 25.18 -6.31 -2.97
CA THR A 163 26.07 -5.88 -1.87
C THR A 163 26.15 -6.91 -0.73
N SER A 164 25.26 -7.89 -0.68
CA SER A 164 25.21 -8.89 0.40
C SER A 164 26.52 -9.65 0.55
N ASP A 165 27.16 -9.99 -0.55
CA ASP A 165 28.47 -10.65 -0.59
C ASP A 165 29.61 -9.82 0.02
N LEU A 166 29.49 -8.50 0.06
CA LEU A 166 30.50 -7.62 0.66
C LEU A 166 30.34 -7.54 2.18
N VAL A 167 29.12 -7.68 2.68
CA VAL A 167 28.76 -7.52 4.09
C VAL A 167 28.94 -8.81 4.87
N VAL A 168 28.64 -9.95 4.25
CA VAL A 168 28.79 -11.26 4.90
C VAL A 168 30.28 -11.60 5.04
N SER A 169 30.71 -11.89 6.27
CA SER A 169 32.11 -12.12 6.64
C SER A 169 32.73 -13.25 5.82
N LYS A 170 34.04 -13.11 5.48
CA LYS A 170 34.83 -14.16 4.79
C LYS A 170 34.80 -15.50 5.51
N ARG A 171 34.58 -15.49 6.84
CA ARG A 171 34.51 -16.69 7.70
C ARG A 171 33.22 -17.50 7.45
N ASP A 172 32.10 -16.81 7.17
CA ASP A 172 30.81 -17.44 6.87
C ASP A 172 30.77 -17.94 5.41
N ARG A 173 31.53 -17.27 4.49
CA ARG A 173 31.70 -17.74 3.10
C ARG A 173 32.38 -19.11 3.01
N GLN A 174 33.35 -19.43 3.90
CA GLN A 174 34.04 -20.72 3.89
C GLN A 174 33.12 -21.87 4.34
N ARG A 175 32.03 -21.60 5.05
CA ARG A 175 31.03 -22.59 5.45
C ARG A 175 29.98 -22.92 4.38
N LYS A 176 30.09 -22.39 3.14
CA LYS A 176 29.09 -22.55 2.07
C LYS A 176 27.66 -22.06 2.44
N ASP A 177 27.53 -21.16 3.38
CA ASP A 177 26.22 -20.63 3.78
C ASP A 177 25.81 -19.47 2.85
N GLN A 178 25.51 -19.83 1.59
CA GLN A 178 24.81 -18.94 0.64
C GLN A 178 23.48 -18.44 1.28
N SER A 179 22.89 -19.25 2.15
CA SER A 179 21.72 -18.91 2.94
C SER A 179 21.87 -17.68 3.85
N ALA A 180 23.07 -17.38 4.37
CA ALA A 180 23.29 -16.25 5.27
C ALA A 180 23.23 -14.91 4.51
N ALA A 181 23.81 -14.83 3.30
CA ALA A 181 23.76 -13.64 2.45
C ALA A 181 22.34 -13.38 1.95
N GLU A 182 21.62 -14.42 1.55
CA GLU A 182 20.22 -14.35 1.13
C GLU A 182 19.31 -13.86 2.26
N GLN A 183 19.48 -14.40 3.46
CA GLN A 183 18.72 -13.98 4.65
C GLN A 183 19.02 -12.52 5.03
N TRP A 184 20.28 -12.10 4.97
CA TRP A 184 20.65 -10.71 5.21
C TRP A 184 19.99 -9.77 4.19
N ALA A 185 20.07 -10.12 2.90
CA ALA A 185 19.46 -9.34 1.83
C ALA A 185 17.94 -9.26 1.98
N ALA A 186 17.28 -10.36 2.30
CA ALA A 186 15.85 -10.42 2.52
C ALA A 186 15.41 -9.54 3.70
N ARG A 187 16.08 -9.64 4.85
CA ARG A 187 15.81 -8.82 6.04
C ARG A 187 16.02 -7.33 5.76
N THR A 188 17.13 -6.98 5.12
CA THR A 188 17.45 -5.59 4.78
C THR A 188 16.39 -5.00 3.84
N THR A 189 15.98 -5.75 2.81
CA THR A 189 14.95 -5.31 1.88
C THR A 189 13.60 -5.15 2.57
N THR A 190 13.26 -6.03 3.51
CA THR A 190 12.03 -5.93 4.31
C THR A 190 12.01 -4.64 5.14
N VAL A 191 13.08 -4.34 5.85
CA VAL A 191 13.20 -3.09 6.64
C VAL A 191 13.09 -1.87 5.73
N LEU A 192 13.77 -1.87 4.58
CA LEU A 192 13.72 -0.76 3.62
C LEU A 192 12.32 -0.56 3.03
N ALA A 193 11.59 -1.64 2.73
CA ALA A 193 10.23 -1.56 2.22
C ALA A 193 9.27 -0.94 3.24
N HIS A 194 9.32 -1.37 4.50
CA HIS A 194 8.52 -0.77 5.57
C HIS A 194 8.92 0.69 5.83
N PHE A 195 10.22 1.00 5.81
CA PHE A 195 10.70 2.37 5.93
C PHE A 195 10.17 3.26 4.79
N ALA A 196 10.12 2.74 3.56
CA ALA A 196 9.55 3.47 2.43
C ALA A 196 8.05 3.77 2.62
N VAL A 197 7.27 2.84 3.22
CA VAL A 197 5.86 3.09 3.59
C VAL A 197 5.77 4.20 4.64
N ILE A 198 6.56 4.12 5.72
CA ILE A 198 6.57 5.08 6.83
C ILE A 198 6.93 6.48 6.33
N ALA A 199 8.01 6.59 5.55
CA ALA A 199 8.42 7.85 4.93
C ALA A 199 7.34 8.38 4.00
N GLY A 200 6.75 7.52 3.15
CA GLY A 200 5.66 7.89 2.25
C GLY A 200 4.44 8.44 3.00
N LEU A 201 4.00 7.80 4.08
CA LEU A 201 2.90 8.28 4.93
C LEU A 201 3.22 9.62 5.58
N TRP A 202 4.44 9.80 6.07
CA TRP A 202 4.89 11.06 6.65
C TRP A 202 4.90 12.18 5.61
N PHE A 203 5.46 11.94 4.40
CA PHE A 203 5.46 12.92 3.32
C PHE A 203 4.06 13.23 2.80
N LEU A 204 3.16 12.22 2.75
CA LEU A 204 1.76 12.41 2.41
C LEU A 204 1.08 13.38 3.38
N GLY A 205 1.26 13.17 4.69
CA GLY A 205 0.74 14.07 5.73
C GLY A 205 1.31 15.48 5.59
N ARG A 206 2.62 15.60 5.49
CA ARG A 206 3.31 16.89 5.42
C ARG A 206 2.97 17.68 4.16
N ASN A 207 3.07 17.07 2.97
CA ASN A 207 3.03 17.78 1.69
C ASN A 207 1.63 17.89 1.10
N ILE A 208 0.74 16.93 1.41
CA ILE A 208 -0.60 16.85 0.81
C ILE A 208 -1.67 17.23 1.82
N PHE A 209 -1.59 16.69 3.03
CA PHE A 209 -2.54 17.04 4.09
C PHE A 209 -2.19 18.37 4.78
N GLY A 210 -0.95 18.88 4.59
CA GLY A 210 -0.49 20.14 5.17
C GLY A 210 -0.15 20.04 6.65
N ASP A 211 -0.07 18.83 7.22
CA ASP A 211 0.23 18.58 8.62
C ASP A 211 1.18 17.39 8.80
N ALA A 212 2.41 17.68 9.19
CA ALA A 212 3.44 16.66 9.45
C ALA A 212 3.09 15.77 10.66
N HIS A 213 2.31 16.29 11.63
CA HIS A 213 1.88 15.53 12.79
C HIS A 213 0.88 14.44 12.40
N THR A 214 -0.05 14.74 11.51
CA THR A 214 -0.94 13.74 10.91
C THR A 214 -0.16 12.67 10.15
N GLY A 215 0.90 13.07 9.41
CA GLY A 215 1.78 12.11 8.72
C GLY A 215 2.48 11.16 9.70
N LEU A 216 3.01 11.72 10.79
CA LEU A 216 3.66 10.94 11.86
C LEU A 216 2.66 10.00 12.56
N ALA A 217 1.42 10.45 12.77
CA ALA A 217 0.37 9.65 13.36
C ALA A 217 -0.03 8.45 12.48
N MET A 218 -0.13 8.66 11.15
CA MET A 218 -0.35 7.56 10.20
C MET A 218 0.79 6.54 10.24
N ALA A 219 2.04 7.01 10.26
CA ALA A 219 3.21 6.16 10.36
C ALA A 219 3.26 5.37 11.68
N ALA A 220 2.97 6.03 12.80
CA ALA A 220 2.89 5.37 14.11
C ALA A 220 1.78 4.32 14.17
N LEU A 221 0.59 4.63 13.66
CA LEU A 221 -0.51 3.67 13.63
C LEU A 221 -0.20 2.47 12.72
N TYR A 222 0.43 2.69 11.55
CA TYR A 222 0.91 1.62 10.68
C TYR A 222 1.83 0.65 11.42
N LEU A 223 2.77 1.17 12.18
CA LEU A 223 3.74 0.38 12.96
C LEU A 223 3.11 -0.34 14.16
N LEU A 224 2.12 0.29 14.80
CA LEU A 224 1.44 -0.26 15.96
C LEU A 224 0.41 -1.32 15.59
N LEU A 225 -0.16 -1.29 14.38
CA LEU A 225 -1.16 -2.27 13.98
C LEU A 225 -0.57 -3.68 14.03
N PRO A 226 -1.17 -4.62 14.79
CA PRO A 226 -0.64 -5.96 14.93
C PRO A 226 -0.54 -6.71 13.61
N CYS A 227 -1.45 -6.43 12.66
CA CYS A 227 -1.39 -7.03 11.32
C CYS A 227 -0.10 -6.67 10.56
N THR A 228 0.50 -5.49 10.82
CA THR A 228 1.80 -5.12 10.23
C THR A 228 2.93 -5.98 10.78
N SER A 229 2.91 -6.26 12.08
CA SER A 229 3.89 -7.14 12.72
C SER A 229 3.75 -8.59 12.25
N LEU A 230 2.53 -9.13 12.23
CA LEU A 230 2.26 -10.51 11.78
C LEU A 230 2.70 -10.79 10.34
N GLU A 231 2.59 -9.79 9.47
CA GLU A 231 2.89 -9.89 8.05
C GLU A 231 4.23 -9.24 7.67
N VAL A 232 5.08 -8.93 8.67
CA VAL A 232 6.31 -8.15 8.50
C VAL A 232 7.28 -8.76 7.49
N GLY A 233 7.39 -10.09 7.44
CA GLY A 233 8.28 -10.81 6.54
C GLY A 233 7.85 -10.84 5.06
N LYS A 234 6.63 -10.43 4.74
CA LYS A 234 6.05 -10.49 3.40
C LYS A 234 6.41 -9.26 2.55
N VAL A 235 7.69 -9.06 2.26
CA VAL A 235 8.20 -7.87 1.55
C VAL A 235 7.55 -7.66 0.17
N VAL A 236 7.24 -8.73 -0.55
CA VAL A 236 6.60 -8.69 -1.87
C VAL A 236 5.23 -7.98 -1.82
N HIS A 237 4.53 -8.07 -0.69
CA HIS A 237 3.24 -7.41 -0.46
C HIS A 237 3.38 -5.98 0.05
N VAL A 238 4.49 -5.62 0.70
CA VAL A 238 4.77 -4.25 1.18
C VAL A 238 5.23 -3.33 0.06
N LEU A 239 6.04 -3.83 -0.87
CA LEU A 239 6.62 -3.04 -1.96
C LEU A 239 5.57 -2.31 -2.82
N PRO A 240 4.51 -2.96 -3.36
CA PRO A 240 3.50 -2.26 -4.15
C PRO A 240 2.77 -1.19 -3.35
N ALA A 241 2.47 -1.44 -2.07
CA ALA A 241 1.83 -0.46 -1.20
C ALA A 241 2.72 0.78 -0.97
N ALA A 242 4.03 0.58 -0.75
CA ALA A 242 5.00 1.67 -0.67
C ALA A 242 5.00 2.51 -1.95
N LEU A 243 5.12 1.85 -3.11
CA LEU A 243 5.14 2.53 -4.42
C LEU A 243 3.84 3.30 -4.70
N ILE A 244 2.68 2.74 -4.33
CA ILE A 244 1.38 3.42 -4.49
C ILE A 244 1.31 4.66 -3.58
N ILE A 245 1.76 4.59 -2.32
CA ILE A 245 1.81 5.77 -1.44
C ILE A 245 2.72 6.85 -2.03
N TRP A 246 3.89 6.49 -2.58
CA TRP A 246 4.76 7.45 -3.26
C TRP A 246 4.15 8.02 -4.54
N ALA A 247 3.34 7.24 -5.28
CA ALA A 247 2.55 7.78 -6.39
C ALA A 247 1.57 8.87 -5.91
N PHE A 248 0.93 8.71 -4.73
CA PHE A 248 0.10 9.75 -4.13
C PHE A 248 0.91 10.96 -3.68
N VAL A 249 2.08 10.78 -3.06
CA VAL A 249 2.97 11.88 -2.66
C VAL A 249 3.34 12.75 -3.87
N THR A 250 3.50 12.14 -5.03
CA THR A 250 3.91 12.80 -6.28
C THR A 250 2.75 13.07 -7.25
N TYR A 251 1.48 13.00 -6.82
CA TYR A 251 0.32 13.10 -7.71
C TYR A 251 0.26 14.37 -8.56
N ARG A 252 0.92 15.45 -8.13
CA ARG A 252 1.00 16.71 -8.90
C ARG A 252 1.86 16.61 -10.15
N THR A 253 2.72 15.61 -10.23
CA THR A 253 3.60 15.32 -11.37
C THR A 253 3.22 13.98 -11.98
N PRO A 254 2.38 13.96 -13.08
CA PRO A 254 1.86 12.72 -13.65
C PRO A 254 2.94 11.74 -14.08
N LEU A 255 4.09 12.26 -14.50
CA LEU A 255 5.23 11.44 -14.90
C LEU A 255 5.80 10.66 -13.72
N LEU A 256 6.04 11.29 -12.56
CA LEU A 256 6.55 10.60 -11.37
C LEU A 256 5.53 9.63 -10.81
N SER A 257 4.25 10.02 -10.73
CA SER A 257 3.19 9.12 -10.29
C SER A 257 3.06 7.92 -11.21
N GLY A 258 3.21 8.13 -12.53
CA GLY A 258 3.21 7.06 -13.53
C GLY A 258 4.37 6.10 -13.36
N ILE A 259 5.57 6.62 -13.03
CA ILE A 259 6.74 5.78 -12.71
C ILE A 259 6.46 4.91 -11.48
N PHE A 260 6.03 5.52 -10.37
CA PHE A 260 5.77 4.75 -9.15
C PHE A 260 4.64 3.73 -9.32
N LEU A 261 3.55 4.12 -9.99
CA LEU A 261 2.44 3.19 -10.22
C LEU A 261 2.79 2.09 -11.23
N GLY A 262 3.59 2.42 -12.26
CA GLY A 262 4.13 1.43 -13.20
C GLY A 262 5.04 0.41 -12.51
N LEU A 263 5.93 0.87 -11.64
CA LEU A 263 6.75 0.00 -10.80
C LEU A 263 5.88 -0.86 -9.88
N ALA A 264 4.80 -0.31 -9.30
CA ALA A 264 3.87 -1.10 -8.49
C ALA A 264 3.20 -2.21 -9.31
N CYS A 265 2.77 -1.92 -10.54
CA CYS A 265 2.22 -2.93 -11.47
C CYS A 265 3.23 -4.05 -11.80
N GLY A 266 4.51 -3.72 -11.83
CA GLY A 266 5.57 -4.69 -12.05
C GLY A 266 5.96 -5.51 -10.80
N THR A 267 5.40 -5.23 -9.61
CA THR A 267 5.59 -6.07 -8.41
C THR A 267 4.56 -7.18 -8.32
N LEU A 268 3.28 -6.83 -8.43
CA LEU A 268 2.11 -7.72 -8.35
C LEU A 268 1.05 -7.26 -9.36
N LEU A 269 0.06 -8.13 -9.63
CA LEU A 269 -0.98 -7.83 -10.62
C LEU A 269 -1.98 -6.76 -10.17
N PHE A 270 -2.34 -6.71 -8.88
CA PHE A 270 -3.46 -5.88 -8.42
C PHE A 270 -3.34 -4.38 -8.71
N PRO A 271 -2.15 -3.72 -8.72
CA PRO A 271 -2.05 -2.29 -8.99
C PRO A 271 -2.51 -1.90 -10.42
N ILE A 272 -2.58 -2.85 -11.35
CA ILE A 272 -3.04 -2.60 -12.73
C ILE A 272 -4.48 -2.08 -12.75
N PHE A 273 -5.30 -2.50 -11.77
CA PHE A 273 -6.69 -2.04 -11.65
C PHE A 273 -6.81 -0.55 -11.26
N LEU A 274 -5.73 0.07 -10.79
CA LEU A 274 -5.71 1.50 -10.49
C LEU A 274 -5.48 2.37 -11.74
N LEU A 275 -4.86 1.81 -12.80
CA LEU A 275 -4.44 2.57 -13.98
C LEU A 275 -5.61 3.32 -14.67
N PRO A 276 -6.80 2.72 -14.89
CA PRO A 276 -7.91 3.43 -15.50
C PRO A 276 -8.37 4.65 -14.68
N LEU A 277 -8.48 4.49 -13.36
CA LEU A 277 -8.87 5.54 -12.43
C LEU A 277 -7.87 6.72 -12.45
N TRP A 278 -6.56 6.43 -12.40
CA TRP A 278 -5.51 7.44 -12.40
C TRP A 278 -5.40 8.15 -13.77
N GLY A 279 -5.52 7.40 -14.87
CA GLY A 279 -5.57 7.97 -16.22
C GLY A 279 -6.74 8.94 -16.36
N PHE A 280 -7.92 8.56 -15.87
CA PHE A 280 -9.10 9.41 -15.90
C PHE A 280 -8.94 10.66 -15.00
N PHE A 281 -8.31 10.53 -13.83
CA PHE A 281 -8.05 11.64 -12.92
C PHE A 281 -7.20 12.74 -13.56
N TYR A 282 -6.16 12.38 -14.32
CA TYR A 282 -5.27 13.39 -14.94
C TYR A 282 -5.88 14.11 -16.15
N GLY A 283 -7.01 13.64 -16.68
CA GLY A 283 -7.61 14.21 -17.86
C GLY A 283 -6.71 14.07 -19.11
N ARG A 284 -7.10 14.67 -20.23
CA ARG A 284 -6.49 14.39 -21.53
C ARG A 284 -5.00 14.73 -21.64
N GLN A 285 -4.55 15.82 -21.03
CA GLN A 285 -3.15 16.28 -21.13
C GLN A 285 -2.23 15.53 -20.13
N GLY A 286 -2.66 15.42 -18.88
CA GLY A 286 -1.88 14.73 -17.85
C GLY A 286 -1.81 13.23 -18.08
N SER A 287 -2.86 12.60 -18.64
CA SER A 287 -2.87 11.19 -19.01
C SER A 287 -1.77 10.83 -20.01
N ARG A 288 -1.44 11.71 -20.95
CA ARG A 288 -0.35 11.45 -21.90
C ARG A 288 0.97 11.29 -21.17
N GLN A 289 1.31 12.23 -20.26
CA GLN A 289 2.54 12.14 -19.45
C GLN A 289 2.56 10.90 -18.54
N PHE A 290 1.41 10.60 -17.93
CA PHE A 290 1.23 9.42 -17.09
C PHE A 290 1.43 8.12 -17.88
N LEU A 291 0.79 7.98 -19.05
CA LEU A 291 0.93 6.80 -19.91
C LEU A 291 2.35 6.69 -20.52
N THR A 292 3.00 7.81 -20.85
CA THR A 292 4.40 7.80 -21.30
C THR A 292 5.30 7.24 -20.19
N ALA A 293 5.09 7.66 -18.94
CA ALA A 293 5.86 7.13 -17.81
C ALA A 293 5.62 5.62 -17.61
N LEU A 294 4.37 5.16 -17.70
CA LEU A 294 4.05 3.72 -17.66
C LEU A 294 4.76 2.96 -18.78
N GLY A 295 4.75 3.51 -20.00
CA GLY A 295 5.45 2.91 -21.15
C GLY A 295 6.96 2.82 -20.93
N ILE A 296 7.59 3.88 -20.40
CA ILE A 296 9.02 3.87 -20.06
C ILE A 296 9.32 2.78 -19.03
N VAL A 297 8.54 2.70 -17.95
CA VAL A 297 8.72 1.66 -16.92
C VAL A 297 8.54 0.27 -17.51
N ALA A 298 7.52 0.06 -18.34
CA ALA A 298 7.31 -1.24 -19.02
C ALA A 298 8.51 -1.63 -19.88
N VAL A 299 9.06 -0.69 -20.66
CA VAL A 299 10.26 -0.92 -21.49
C VAL A 299 11.48 -1.24 -20.61
N VAL A 300 11.68 -0.53 -19.50
CA VAL A 300 12.78 -0.80 -18.56
C VAL A 300 12.64 -2.19 -17.93
N LEU A 301 11.44 -2.57 -17.49
CA LEU A 301 11.19 -3.88 -16.89
C LEU A 301 11.36 -5.01 -17.90
N ILE A 302 10.82 -4.89 -19.11
CA ILE A 302 10.97 -5.87 -20.18
C ILE A 302 12.46 -5.94 -20.58
N GLY A 303 13.13 -4.80 -20.73
CA GLY A 303 14.56 -4.73 -21.04
C GLY A 303 15.42 -5.38 -19.96
N SER A 304 15.08 -5.20 -18.67
CA SER A 304 15.80 -5.87 -17.58
C SER A 304 15.64 -7.39 -17.63
N LEU A 305 14.45 -7.89 -17.95
CA LEU A 305 14.21 -9.33 -18.16
C LEU A 305 15.00 -9.87 -19.37
N LEU A 306 15.02 -9.12 -20.47
CA LEU A 306 15.77 -9.51 -21.68
C LEU A 306 17.27 -9.58 -21.42
N LEU A 307 17.84 -8.59 -20.71
CA LEU A 307 19.27 -8.53 -20.39
C LEU A 307 19.73 -9.63 -19.43
N THR A 308 18.82 -10.13 -18.61
CA THR A 308 19.11 -11.13 -17.58
C THR A 308 18.76 -12.55 -18.02
N SER A 309 17.98 -12.72 -19.10
CA SER A 309 17.66 -14.04 -19.68
C SER A 309 18.84 -14.61 -20.45
N ALA A 310 19.11 -15.91 -20.30
CA ALA A 310 20.15 -16.60 -21.08
C ALA A 310 19.70 -16.84 -22.53
N ASP A 311 18.44 -17.24 -22.72
CA ASP A 311 17.84 -17.58 -24.01
C ASP A 311 16.45 -16.98 -24.21
N SER A 312 15.97 -16.95 -25.48
CA SER A 312 14.63 -16.50 -25.81
C SER A 312 13.51 -17.33 -25.14
N HIS A 313 13.77 -18.62 -24.90
CA HIS A 313 12.84 -19.51 -24.19
C HIS A 313 12.75 -19.13 -22.70
N SER A 314 13.88 -18.85 -22.07
CA SER A 314 13.97 -18.35 -20.71
C SER A 314 13.26 -16.99 -20.56
N PHE A 315 13.45 -16.07 -21.48
CA PHE A 315 12.76 -14.79 -21.52
C PHE A 315 11.24 -14.95 -21.56
N THR A 316 10.72 -15.79 -22.46
CA THR A 316 9.27 -16.04 -22.55
C THR A 316 8.72 -16.66 -21.26
N LYS A 317 9.45 -17.63 -20.68
CA LYS A 317 9.10 -18.27 -19.40
C LYS A 317 9.10 -17.26 -18.25
N GLN A 318 10.06 -16.34 -18.19
CA GLN A 318 10.13 -15.29 -17.17
C GLN A 318 8.99 -14.27 -17.31
N ILE A 319 8.61 -13.86 -18.51
CA ILE A 319 7.47 -12.96 -18.72
C ILE A 319 6.17 -13.64 -18.31
N ILE A 320 5.92 -14.86 -18.80
CA ILE A 320 4.70 -15.59 -18.47
C ILE A 320 4.63 -15.89 -16.97
N GLY A 321 5.74 -16.30 -16.35
CA GLY A 321 5.83 -16.60 -14.92
C GLY A 321 5.82 -15.38 -14.01
N SER A 322 5.99 -14.16 -14.55
CA SER A 322 5.90 -12.93 -13.74
C SER A 322 4.47 -12.39 -13.58
N ILE A 323 3.52 -12.94 -14.31
CA ILE A 323 2.10 -12.59 -14.22
C ILE A 323 1.36 -13.78 -13.59
N ASP A 324 0.67 -13.51 -12.52
CA ASP A 324 -0.18 -14.53 -11.88
C ASP A 324 -1.47 -14.75 -12.69
N TRP A 325 -1.34 -15.57 -13.74
CA TRP A 325 -2.46 -15.98 -14.58
C TRP A 325 -3.49 -16.83 -13.84
N SER A 326 -3.08 -17.49 -12.74
CA SER A 326 -3.98 -18.31 -11.93
C SER A 326 -5.07 -17.46 -11.27
N SER A 327 -4.76 -16.21 -10.93
CA SER A 327 -5.72 -15.27 -10.33
C SER A 327 -6.93 -15.01 -11.23
N ILE A 328 -6.74 -15.02 -12.55
CA ILE A 328 -7.80 -14.70 -13.52
C ILE A 328 -8.60 -15.95 -13.92
N LYS A 329 -7.97 -17.13 -13.85
CA LYS A 329 -8.64 -18.39 -14.21
C LYS A 329 -9.66 -18.79 -13.16
N LEU A 330 -10.85 -19.21 -13.60
CA LEU A 330 -11.91 -19.72 -12.71
C LEU A 330 -11.59 -21.10 -12.12
N GLU A 331 -10.82 -21.93 -12.84
CA GLU A 331 -10.51 -23.32 -12.50
C GLU A 331 -9.15 -23.51 -11.79
N SER A 332 -8.50 -22.42 -11.32
CA SER A 332 -7.23 -22.53 -10.62
C SER A 332 -7.37 -23.17 -9.23
N GLU A 333 -6.30 -23.84 -8.77
CA GLU A 333 -6.19 -24.26 -7.38
C GLU A 333 -6.40 -23.05 -6.45
N ARG A 334 -7.20 -23.26 -5.40
CA ARG A 334 -7.65 -22.20 -4.50
C ARG A 334 -7.25 -22.52 -3.08
N VAL A 335 -6.75 -21.52 -2.41
CA VAL A 335 -6.42 -21.57 -1.00
C VAL A 335 -7.20 -20.48 -0.26
N GLY A 336 -7.68 -20.77 0.93
CA GLY A 336 -8.40 -19.80 1.75
C GLY A 336 -9.91 -19.85 1.59
N PHE A 337 -10.59 -18.71 1.57
CA PHE A 337 -12.05 -18.64 1.54
C PHE A 337 -12.67 -19.40 0.36
N TRP A 338 -12.10 -19.27 -0.81
CA TRP A 338 -12.63 -19.88 -2.05
C TRP A 338 -12.33 -21.38 -2.17
N SER A 339 -11.46 -21.95 -1.33
CA SER A 339 -11.19 -23.41 -1.35
C SER A 339 -12.39 -24.26 -0.92
N THR A 340 -13.26 -23.67 -0.07
CA THR A 340 -14.44 -24.37 0.49
C THR A 340 -15.73 -24.07 -0.25
N HIS A 341 -15.69 -23.17 -1.25
CA HIS A 341 -16.89 -22.72 -1.99
C HIS A 341 -16.79 -23.06 -3.47
N ASP A 342 -17.95 -23.29 -4.09
CA ASP A 342 -18.03 -23.56 -5.51
C ASP A 342 -17.57 -22.34 -6.35
N ASN A 343 -16.91 -22.61 -7.49
CA ASN A 343 -16.48 -21.61 -8.48
C ASN A 343 -17.62 -20.71 -8.97
N ALA A 344 -18.84 -21.25 -9.01
CA ALA A 344 -20.01 -20.50 -9.46
C ALA A 344 -20.25 -19.23 -8.64
N TYR A 345 -19.92 -19.23 -7.34
CA TYR A 345 -20.10 -18.04 -6.48
C TYR A 345 -19.02 -16.97 -6.68
N ARG A 346 -17.83 -17.35 -7.11
CA ARG A 346 -16.74 -16.39 -7.37
C ARG A 346 -17.00 -15.54 -8.62
N GLY A 347 -17.63 -16.13 -9.64
CA GLY A 347 -17.96 -15.43 -10.90
C GLY A 347 -18.73 -14.12 -10.70
N PRO A 348 -19.88 -14.12 -10.02
CA PRO A 348 -20.62 -12.90 -9.69
C PRO A 348 -19.82 -11.85 -8.93
N VAL A 349 -18.94 -12.26 -8.01
CA VAL A 349 -18.08 -11.32 -7.24
C VAL A 349 -17.06 -10.64 -8.17
N ILE A 350 -16.46 -11.38 -9.11
CA ILE A 350 -15.58 -10.82 -10.14
C ILE A 350 -16.33 -9.81 -11.00
N VAL A 351 -17.54 -10.16 -11.47
CA VAL A 351 -18.37 -9.25 -12.28
C VAL A 351 -18.70 -7.98 -11.48
N ALA A 352 -19.12 -8.12 -10.23
CA ALA A 352 -19.40 -6.98 -9.36
C ALA A 352 -18.16 -6.08 -9.16
N PHE A 353 -16.96 -6.68 -9.03
CA PHE A 353 -15.71 -5.95 -8.95
C PHE A 353 -15.46 -5.11 -10.21
N PHE A 354 -15.61 -5.68 -11.41
CA PHE A 354 -15.41 -4.93 -12.65
C PHE A 354 -16.46 -3.82 -12.87
N VAL A 355 -17.73 -4.09 -12.53
CA VAL A 355 -18.78 -3.04 -12.54
C VAL A 355 -18.43 -1.91 -11.59
N MET A 356 -17.98 -2.23 -10.38
CA MET A 356 -17.50 -1.25 -9.41
C MET A 356 -16.28 -0.48 -9.96
N LEU A 357 -15.28 -1.15 -10.52
CA LEU A 357 -14.10 -0.54 -11.11
C LEU A 357 -14.47 0.49 -12.18
N LEU A 358 -15.36 0.12 -13.10
CA LEU A 358 -15.86 1.02 -14.14
C LEU A 358 -16.63 2.20 -13.52
N THR A 359 -17.52 1.94 -12.57
CA THR A 359 -18.29 2.97 -11.87
C THR A 359 -17.38 3.97 -11.18
N LEU A 360 -16.41 3.51 -10.39
CA LEU A 360 -15.47 4.38 -9.68
C LEU A 360 -14.51 5.10 -10.64
N THR A 361 -14.23 4.53 -11.81
CA THR A 361 -13.40 5.17 -12.85
C THR A 361 -14.16 6.31 -13.54
N PHE A 362 -15.45 6.17 -13.82
CA PHE A 362 -16.21 7.18 -14.59
C PHE A 362 -17.01 8.13 -13.71
N LEU A 363 -17.36 7.74 -12.48
CA LEU A 363 -18.12 8.56 -11.55
C LEU A 363 -17.30 8.90 -10.28
N PRO A 364 -17.39 10.14 -9.76
CA PRO A 364 -17.92 11.32 -10.42
C PRO A 364 -17.06 11.75 -11.63
N ARG A 365 -17.64 12.51 -12.56
CA ARG A 365 -16.91 12.99 -13.75
C ARG A 365 -15.73 13.89 -13.40
N GLU A 366 -15.93 14.81 -12.46
CA GLU A 366 -14.87 15.66 -11.92
C GLU A 366 -14.29 15.00 -10.67
N LYS A 367 -13.08 14.50 -10.79
CA LYS A 367 -12.38 13.84 -9.68
C LYS A 367 -11.45 14.84 -8.98
N ASN A 368 -11.58 14.85 -7.66
CA ASN A 368 -10.61 15.48 -6.78
C ASN A 368 -9.70 14.40 -6.16
N LEU A 369 -8.69 14.82 -5.42
CA LEU A 369 -7.75 13.93 -4.75
C LEU A 369 -8.45 13.04 -3.70
N GLU A 370 -9.54 13.52 -3.13
CA GLU A 370 -10.36 12.78 -2.18
C GLU A 370 -10.98 11.54 -2.83
N HIS A 371 -11.57 11.72 -4.02
CA HIS A 371 -12.11 10.62 -4.82
C HIS A 371 -11.00 9.66 -5.26
N LEU A 372 -9.86 10.19 -5.73
CA LEU A 372 -8.75 9.36 -6.17
C LEU A 372 -8.26 8.45 -5.04
N LEU A 373 -8.06 9.00 -3.83
CA LEU A 373 -7.58 8.25 -2.68
C LEU A 373 -8.61 7.21 -2.21
N GLY A 374 -9.87 7.60 -2.03
CA GLY A 374 -10.94 6.72 -1.58
C GLY A 374 -11.24 5.60 -2.59
N HIS A 375 -11.34 5.93 -3.87
CA HIS A 375 -11.60 4.95 -4.93
C HIS A 375 -10.43 3.99 -5.13
N SER A 376 -9.15 4.47 -5.09
CA SER A 376 -7.99 3.58 -5.15
C SER A 376 -7.99 2.60 -3.99
N THR A 377 -8.28 3.06 -2.78
CA THR A 377 -8.37 2.18 -1.61
C THR A 377 -9.49 1.16 -1.77
N ALA A 378 -10.68 1.59 -2.22
CA ALA A 378 -11.83 0.70 -2.42
C ALA A 378 -11.55 -0.38 -3.49
N ILE A 379 -10.86 -0.03 -4.58
CA ILE A 379 -10.46 -0.99 -5.63
C ILE A 379 -9.52 -2.05 -5.04
N ILE A 380 -8.50 -1.66 -4.27
CA ILE A 380 -7.56 -2.63 -3.69
C ILE A 380 -8.23 -3.50 -2.62
N VAL A 381 -9.09 -2.92 -1.77
CA VAL A 381 -9.86 -3.69 -0.78
C VAL A 381 -10.79 -4.69 -1.47
N ALA A 382 -11.45 -4.28 -2.54
CA ALA A 382 -12.38 -5.16 -3.26
C ALA A 382 -11.67 -6.30 -4.01
N THR A 383 -10.39 -6.14 -4.42
CA THR A 383 -9.63 -7.27 -4.99
C THR A 383 -9.51 -8.44 -4.03
N GLN A 384 -9.46 -8.18 -2.73
CA GLN A 384 -9.39 -9.22 -1.70
C GLN A 384 -10.59 -10.17 -1.71
N LEU A 385 -11.77 -9.69 -2.14
CA LEU A 385 -13.01 -10.47 -2.11
C LEU A 385 -13.10 -11.53 -3.20
N TRP A 386 -12.40 -11.36 -4.32
CA TRP A 386 -12.42 -12.33 -5.41
C TRP A 386 -11.08 -13.02 -5.67
N TYR A 387 -10.00 -12.58 -5.00
CA TYR A 387 -8.68 -13.17 -5.20
C TYR A 387 -8.68 -14.65 -4.80
N PRO A 388 -8.18 -15.57 -5.67
CA PRO A 388 -8.36 -17.02 -5.46
C PRO A 388 -7.49 -17.59 -4.37
N GLN A 389 -6.30 -17.02 -4.19
CA GLN A 389 -5.32 -17.49 -3.22
C GLN A 389 -5.39 -16.63 -1.97
N GLN A 390 -5.71 -17.21 -0.82
CA GLN A 390 -5.71 -16.55 0.49
C GLN A 390 -6.42 -15.18 0.52
N GLY A 391 -7.47 -14.96 -0.29
CA GLY A 391 -8.19 -13.68 -0.34
C GLY A 391 -8.59 -13.19 1.06
N GLY A 392 -8.38 -11.90 1.31
CA GLY A 392 -8.58 -11.27 2.62
C GLY A 392 -7.33 -11.19 3.51
N THR A 393 -6.28 -11.98 3.26
CA THR A 393 -5.06 -11.94 4.08
C THR A 393 -4.07 -10.84 3.63
N TYR A 394 -4.15 -10.37 2.40
CA TYR A 394 -3.21 -9.38 1.85
C TYR A 394 -3.48 -7.96 2.33
N VAL A 395 -3.53 -7.80 3.64
CA VAL A 395 -3.87 -6.53 4.31
C VAL A 395 -2.87 -5.43 3.97
N LEU A 396 -1.59 -5.76 3.84
CA LEU A 396 -0.53 -4.79 3.56
C LEU A 396 -0.70 -4.09 2.20
N TRP A 397 -1.46 -4.65 1.24
CA TRP A 397 -1.72 -4.01 -0.05
C TRP A 397 -2.49 -2.70 0.08
N TYR A 398 -3.47 -2.65 0.99
CA TYR A 398 -4.37 -1.51 1.15
C TYR A 398 -4.19 -0.75 2.46
N LEU A 399 -3.53 -1.33 3.45
CA LEU A 399 -3.41 -0.75 4.78
C LEU A 399 -2.86 0.69 4.78
N PRO A 400 -1.73 1.02 4.10
CA PRO A 400 -1.21 2.37 4.09
C PRO A 400 -2.18 3.38 3.45
N LEU A 401 -2.87 2.98 2.37
CA LEU A 401 -3.89 3.81 1.73
C LEU A 401 -5.13 3.98 2.61
N LEU A 402 -5.57 2.92 3.28
CA LEU A 402 -6.70 2.97 4.21
C LEU A 402 -6.41 3.94 5.36
N LEU A 403 -5.19 3.91 5.91
CA LEU A 403 -4.75 4.90 6.90
C LEU A 403 -4.81 6.31 6.32
N ALA A 404 -4.33 6.52 5.10
CA ALA A 404 -4.42 7.81 4.44
C ALA A 404 -5.89 8.27 4.27
N VAL A 405 -6.83 7.38 3.95
CA VAL A 405 -8.27 7.69 3.89
C VAL A 405 -8.82 8.06 5.27
N VAL A 406 -8.47 7.32 6.31
CA VAL A 406 -8.96 7.55 7.68
C VAL A 406 -8.49 8.91 8.22
N PHE A 407 -7.22 9.26 7.97
CA PHE A 407 -6.61 10.49 8.49
C PHE A 407 -6.77 11.71 7.58
N ARG A 408 -7.23 11.55 6.35
CA ARG A 408 -7.30 12.65 5.39
C ARG A 408 -8.16 13.83 5.88
N PRO A 409 -7.71 15.08 5.69
CA PRO A 409 -8.55 16.25 5.79
C PRO A 409 -9.52 16.33 4.59
N LYS A 410 -10.30 17.41 4.49
CA LYS A 410 -11.10 17.68 3.29
C LYS A 410 -10.17 18.04 2.13
N LEU A 411 -10.12 17.18 1.12
CA LEU A 411 -9.29 17.35 -0.08
C LEU A 411 -10.13 17.72 -1.32
N ALA A 412 -11.38 18.15 -1.13
CA ALA A 412 -12.31 18.49 -2.22
C ALA A 412 -11.77 19.56 -3.17
N ASN A 413 -10.93 20.48 -2.67
CA ASN A 413 -10.33 21.56 -3.46
C ASN A 413 -9.06 21.14 -4.21
N GLN A 414 -8.50 19.97 -3.94
CA GLN A 414 -7.31 19.47 -4.62
C GLN A 414 -7.72 18.64 -5.84
N THR A 415 -7.64 19.29 -7.01
CA THR A 415 -7.91 18.65 -8.30
C THR A 415 -6.62 18.28 -9.02
N SER A 416 -6.73 17.58 -10.13
CA SER A 416 -5.60 17.31 -11.01
C SER A 416 -4.97 18.63 -11.48
N PRO A 417 -3.63 18.74 -11.56
CA PRO A 417 -2.93 19.96 -11.98
C PRO A 417 -3.26 20.40 -13.41
N PHE A 418 -3.88 19.55 -14.23
CA PHE A 418 -4.21 19.81 -15.63
C PHE A 418 -5.70 20.08 -15.89
N VAL A 419 -6.54 20.07 -14.87
CA VAL A 419 -7.95 20.46 -15.01
C VAL A 419 -8.03 21.97 -14.83
N VAL A 420 -8.14 22.69 -15.96
CA VAL A 420 -8.42 24.14 -15.96
C VAL A 420 -9.85 24.34 -15.44
N ARG A 421 -10.01 24.92 -14.26
CA ARG A 421 -11.34 25.40 -13.82
C ARG A 421 -11.80 26.50 -14.80
N PRO A 422 -13.01 26.43 -15.37
CA PRO A 422 -13.54 27.56 -16.11
C PRO A 422 -13.62 28.77 -15.16
N ALA A 423 -13.10 29.92 -15.62
CA ALA A 423 -12.94 31.14 -14.85
C ALA A 423 -14.26 31.85 -14.46
N LEU A 424 -15.31 31.11 -14.11
CA LEU A 424 -16.65 31.64 -13.80
C LEU A 424 -16.82 32.08 -12.33
N GLU A 425 -15.89 31.77 -11.44
CA GLU A 425 -16.01 32.19 -10.04
C GLU A 425 -15.25 33.48 -9.68
N GLU A 426 -14.27 33.91 -10.47
CA GLU A 426 -13.54 35.15 -10.20
C GLU A 426 -14.33 36.41 -10.58
N GLN A 427 -15.30 36.33 -11.48
CA GLN A 427 -16.12 37.49 -11.85
C GLN A 427 -17.14 37.88 -10.78
N HIS A 428 -17.59 36.97 -9.92
CA HIS A 428 -18.50 37.30 -8.81
C HIS A 428 -17.78 37.91 -7.61
N LEU A 429 -16.49 37.64 -7.43
CA LEU A 429 -15.69 38.25 -6.34
C LEU A 429 -15.13 39.61 -6.74
N SER A 430 -14.82 39.86 -8.01
CA SER A 430 -14.35 41.16 -8.48
C SER A 430 -15.48 42.18 -8.60
N GLY A 431 -16.70 41.73 -8.84
CA GLY A 431 -17.89 42.61 -8.90
C GLY A 431 -18.34 43.13 -7.53
N SER A 432 -18.18 42.33 -6.46
CA SER A 432 -18.57 42.74 -5.11
C SER A 432 -17.55 43.65 -4.42
N VAL A 433 -16.28 43.62 -4.82
CA VAL A 433 -15.22 44.50 -4.26
C VAL A 433 -15.25 45.87 -4.89
N ARG A 434 -15.76 46.05 -6.13
CA ARG A 434 -15.88 47.35 -6.74
C ARG A 434 -17.06 48.20 -6.23
N MET A 435 -18.03 47.60 -5.56
CA MET A 435 -19.21 48.34 -5.03
C MET A 435 -19.00 48.92 -3.63
N VAL A 436 -17.95 48.54 -2.91
CA VAL A 436 -17.67 49.00 -1.53
C VAL A 436 -16.70 50.22 -1.49
N VAL A 437 -16.00 50.51 -2.61
CA VAL A 437 -14.96 51.59 -2.62
C VAL A 437 -15.49 52.91 -3.16
N SER A 438 -16.75 53.04 -3.65
CA SER A 438 -17.24 54.26 -4.30
C SER A 438 -18.14 55.16 -3.42
N THR A 439 -18.34 54.89 -2.14
CA THR A 439 -19.27 55.70 -1.28
C THR A 439 -18.62 56.41 -0.08
N SER A 440 -17.29 56.57 0.00
CA SER A 440 -16.65 57.24 1.14
C SER A 440 -15.86 58.52 0.84
N TRP A 441 -16.09 59.20 -0.29
CA TRP A 441 -15.45 60.46 -0.62
C TRP A 441 -16.46 61.59 -0.92
N PHE A 442 -17.38 61.88 0.00
CA PHE A 442 -18.03 63.22 0.01
C PHE A 442 -18.68 63.45 1.37
N ARG A 443 -17.95 64.00 2.33
CA ARG A 443 -18.42 64.88 3.38
C ARG A 443 -17.26 65.35 4.27
N ARG A 444 -16.65 66.45 3.86
CA ARG A 444 -16.09 67.47 4.78
C ARG A 444 -15.89 68.75 3.99
N SER A 445 -16.79 69.72 4.19
CA SER A 445 -16.49 71.15 4.16
C SER A 445 -17.59 71.86 4.91
N GLY A 446 -17.22 72.40 6.04
CA GLY A 446 -17.51 73.66 6.61
C GLY A 446 -18.75 73.80 7.50
N PRO A 447 -18.86 74.87 8.33
CA PRO A 447 -17.82 75.82 8.76
C PRO A 447 -17.41 75.60 10.19
#